data_74a103c8bb0ed3173a68bfecc4259d4e
#
_entry.id   74a103c8bb0ed3173a68bfecc4259d4e
#
_cell.length_a   1.000
_cell.length_b   1.000
_cell.length_c   1.000
_cell.angle_alpha   90.00
_cell.angle_beta   90.00
_cell.angle_gamma   90.00
#
_symmetry.space_group_name_H-M   'P 1'
#
loop_
_entity.id
_entity.type
_entity.pdbx_description
1 polymer ?
#
loop_
_entity_poly.entity_id
_entity_poly.type
_entity_poly.pdbx_seq_one_letter_code
_entity_poly.pdbx_strand_id
1 'polypeptide(L)'
;MSWAGKLLRVNLTKGICQSEALNMQWAKDYLGSRGLGTKYLVEEMDAKVDPLSPENKIIWATGPLTGTMASTGGRYTVITKGPLTGAIACSNSGGYWGAELKMAGWDMVIFEGKSPKPVYLLIQDDEVQLLDATDLWGKSVWDTEPAIKAKHQDPQIRVSCIGRAGENQVLFAAVVNDLHRAAGRSGVGAVMGSKNLKAIAVRGTKGVGNFKDPKAFMAASKAAKAVLAGNAVTGQGLPTYGTQVLMNVINEVGALPTRNHRDVQFEGAKDISAEAMATPRASDGKAQLVTNQACFGCTIACGRVSKIDQTHFSIQNKPQYFGASGGLEYEAAWALGAANGVNDLEALQYANMICNEDGFDPITFGATIGAVMELYEMGLLTKEQLGIDAKFGSAQALCHFVDITAKGEGFGKEIALGSARLTAKYGQPDLSMSVKGQEFPAYDGRVIQGIGLAYATSNRGACHLRGYTIASEVLGIPVKTEPADTVGKPGLVKAFQDATAAFDSAGICIFTSFAWTLADVAPQLQAACGDEFTVENLTTIGERIWNMERDFNNRAGFTSKDDKLPKRLMTEAAKTGPGKGSISGLDKMLPEYYDLRGWDHDGQLKSDTRTRLGL
;
A
#
# COMPACT_ATOMS: atom_id res chain seq x y z
N MET A 1 -23.20 -15.95 8.95
CA MET A 1 -22.37 -15.22 7.95
C MET A 1 -21.11 -14.72 8.64
N SER A 2 -19.96 -14.70 7.99
CA SER A 2 -18.69 -14.36 8.63
C SER A 2 -18.48 -12.86 8.90
N TRP A 3 -19.42 -12.00 8.55
CA TRP A 3 -19.45 -10.64 9.09
C TRP A 3 -19.83 -10.65 10.57
N ALA A 4 -19.22 -9.75 11.34
CA ALA A 4 -19.61 -9.54 12.75
C ALA A 4 -20.99 -8.85 12.85
N GLY A 5 -21.40 -8.15 11.80
CA GLY A 5 -22.69 -7.49 11.68
C GLY A 5 -22.79 -6.13 12.38
N LYS A 6 -21.66 -5.56 12.83
CA LYS A 6 -21.63 -4.24 13.47
C LYS A 6 -20.37 -3.45 13.14
N LEU A 7 -20.50 -2.14 13.18
CA LEU A 7 -19.41 -1.19 13.07
C LEU A 7 -19.33 -0.30 14.31
N LEU A 8 -18.17 0.29 14.51
CA LEU A 8 -17.90 1.26 15.56
C LEU A 8 -17.77 2.65 14.94
N ARG A 9 -18.61 3.58 15.37
CA ARG A 9 -18.48 4.99 15.00
C ARG A 9 -17.85 5.77 16.16
N VAL A 10 -16.80 6.52 15.85
CA VAL A 10 -16.05 7.31 16.84
C VAL A 10 -16.07 8.78 16.41
N ASN A 11 -16.82 9.60 17.14
CA ASN A 11 -16.82 11.04 16.96
C ASN A 11 -15.74 11.65 17.85
N LEU A 12 -14.61 12.00 17.26
CA LEU A 12 -13.43 12.51 17.97
C LEU A 12 -13.66 13.89 18.59
N THR A 13 -14.52 14.73 17.96
CA THR A 13 -14.83 16.07 18.48
C THR A 13 -15.66 15.99 19.76
N LYS A 14 -16.60 15.05 19.82
CA LYS A 14 -17.49 14.86 20.97
C LYS A 14 -16.94 13.86 21.99
N GLY A 15 -15.91 13.07 21.64
CA GLY A 15 -15.40 11.97 22.45
C GLY A 15 -16.39 10.81 22.63
N ILE A 16 -17.24 10.55 21.63
CA ILE A 16 -18.32 9.55 21.70
C ILE A 16 -17.95 8.34 20.83
N CYS A 17 -18.09 7.15 21.39
CA CYS A 17 -18.00 5.87 20.70
C CYS A 17 -19.38 5.21 20.66
N GLN A 18 -19.85 4.84 19.48
CA GLN A 18 -21.20 4.27 19.29
C GLN A 18 -21.13 3.02 18.40
N SER A 19 -21.76 1.93 18.86
CA SER A 19 -21.97 0.74 18.04
C SER A 19 -23.17 0.94 17.13
N GLU A 20 -23.02 0.60 15.85
CA GLU A 20 -24.08 0.63 14.85
C GLU A 20 -24.18 -0.74 14.15
N ALA A 21 -25.38 -1.12 13.74
CA ALA A 21 -25.58 -2.30 12.92
C ALA A 21 -24.93 -2.09 11.54
N LEU A 22 -24.23 -3.09 11.03
CA LEU A 22 -23.70 -3.08 9.68
C LEU A 22 -24.87 -3.09 8.67
N ASN A 23 -24.79 -2.27 7.63
CA ASN A 23 -25.74 -2.37 6.52
C ASN A 23 -25.47 -3.67 5.75
N MET A 24 -26.26 -4.70 6.00
CA MET A 24 -26.07 -6.03 5.42
C MET A 24 -26.33 -6.08 3.92
N GLN A 25 -27.15 -5.18 3.36
CA GLN A 25 -27.30 -5.09 1.91
C GLN A 25 -26.02 -4.57 1.28
N TRP A 26 -25.44 -3.50 1.83
CA TRP A 26 -24.14 -3.01 1.36
C TRP A 26 -23.02 -4.05 1.55
N ALA A 27 -23.05 -4.84 2.63
CA ALA A 27 -22.09 -5.92 2.83
C ALA A 27 -22.19 -6.99 1.73
N LYS A 28 -23.39 -7.30 1.24
CA LYS A 28 -23.58 -8.19 0.09
C LYS A 28 -23.14 -7.58 -1.24
N ASP A 29 -23.42 -6.28 -1.44
CA ASP A 29 -23.15 -5.58 -2.70
C ASP A 29 -21.67 -5.18 -2.86
N TYR A 30 -20.92 -5.01 -1.75
CA TYR A 30 -19.54 -4.50 -1.71
C TYR A 30 -18.58 -5.37 -0.91
N LEU A 31 -18.99 -6.54 -0.42
CA LEU A 31 -18.24 -7.52 0.38
C LEU A 31 -17.81 -7.01 1.76
N GLY A 32 -16.73 -6.26 1.82
CA GLY A 32 -16.09 -5.81 3.05
C GLY A 32 -14.89 -4.91 2.75
N SER A 33 -14.03 -4.71 3.74
CA SER A 33 -12.73 -4.06 3.61
C SER A 33 -12.76 -2.87 2.64
N ARG A 34 -12.01 -2.92 1.52
CA ARG A 34 -11.96 -1.84 0.51
C ARG A 34 -13.33 -1.43 0.00
N GLY A 35 -14.16 -2.40 -0.44
CA GLY A 35 -15.43 -2.10 -1.08
C GLY A 35 -16.45 -1.49 -0.13
N LEU A 36 -16.72 -2.17 0.98
CA LEU A 36 -17.72 -1.72 1.95
C LEU A 36 -17.28 -0.42 2.68
N GLY A 37 -16.00 -0.33 3.07
CA GLY A 37 -15.48 0.89 3.70
C GLY A 37 -15.54 2.09 2.76
N THR A 38 -15.26 1.89 1.46
CA THR A 38 -15.43 2.94 0.44
C THR A 38 -16.91 3.34 0.28
N LYS A 39 -17.84 2.36 0.30
CA LYS A 39 -19.29 2.67 0.22
C LYS A 39 -19.72 3.58 1.36
N TYR A 40 -19.35 3.28 2.60
CA TYR A 40 -19.65 4.16 3.73
C TYR A 40 -19.04 5.56 3.55
N LEU A 41 -17.76 5.65 3.12
CA LEU A 41 -17.11 6.94 2.90
C LEU A 41 -17.83 7.78 1.85
N VAL A 42 -18.18 7.19 0.71
CA VAL A 42 -18.79 7.86 -0.44
C VAL A 42 -20.19 8.37 -0.15
N GLU A 43 -20.97 7.63 0.65
CA GLU A 43 -22.32 8.02 1.06
C GLU A 43 -22.34 9.12 2.13
N GLU A 44 -21.31 9.15 2.98
CA GLU A 44 -21.32 9.97 4.18
C GLU A 44 -20.42 11.21 4.10
N MET A 45 -19.72 11.43 2.99
CA MET A 45 -18.74 12.51 2.89
C MET A 45 -18.79 13.21 1.53
N ASP A 46 -18.74 14.54 1.53
CA ASP A 46 -18.51 15.29 0.31
C ASP A 46 -17.10 15.03 -0.24
N ALA A 47 -17.01 14.65 -1.51
CA ALA A 47 -15.73 14.38 -2.17
C ALA A 47 -14.81 15.63 -2.27
N LYS A 48 -15.34 16.85 -2.08
CA LYS A 48 -14.59 18.10 -2.16
C LYS A 48 -13.96 18.54 -0.84
N VAL A 49 -14.18 17.83 0.28
CA VAL A 49 -13.57 18.19 1.58
C VAL A 49 -12.07 18.24 1.49
N ASP A 50 -11.43 19.11 2.28
CA ASP A 50 -9.98 19.09 2.44
C ASP A 50 -9.55 17.79 3.14
N PRO A 51 -8.56 17.04 2.60
CA PRO A 51 -8.15 15.76 3.16
C PRO A 51 -7.66 15.82 4.62
N LEU A 52 -7.13 16.95 5.08
CA LEU A 52 -6.62 17.12 6.45
C LEU A 52 -7.63 17.82 7.38
N SER A 53 -8.82 18.16 6.87
CA SER A 53 -9.85 18.81 7.66
C SER A 53 -10.61 17.84 8.58
N PRO A 54 -11.28 18.33 9.63
CA PRO A 54 -12.15 17.51 10.50
C PRO A 54 -13.27 16.81 9.75
N GLU A 55 -13.77 17.38 8.64
CA GLU A 55 -14.88 16.87 7.81
C GLU A 55 -14.48 15.60 7.05
N ASN A 56 -13.19 15.40 6.75
CA ASN A 56 -12.73 14.14 6.18
C ASN A 56 -12.93 13.01 7.18
N LYS A 57 -13.40 11.85 6.70
CA LYS A 57 -13.51 10.63 7.49
C LYS A 57 -12.35 9.71 7.22
N ILE A 58 -11.99 8.89 8.21
CA ILE A 58 -11.02 7.81 8.04
C ILE A 58 -11.58 6.52 8.63
N ILE A 59 -11.46 5.42 7.88
CA ILE A 59 -12.16 4.17 8.14
C ILE A 59 -11.17 3.02 8.14
N TRP A 60 -11.21 2.16 9.18
CA TRP A 60 -10.55 0.85 9.19
C TRP A 60 -11.61 -0.22 8.94
N ALA A 61 -11.46 -1.00 7.88
CA ALA A 61 -12.44 -2.00 7.50
C ALA A 61 -11.81 -3.38 7.27
N THR A 62 -12.47 -4.43 7.76
CA THR A 62 -12.13 -5.84 7.54
C THR A 62 -13.06 -6.47 6.50
N GLY A 63 -12.60 -7.55 5.87
CA GLY A 63 -13.43 -8.33 4.95
C GLY A 63 -14.10 -9.53 5.63
N PRO A 64 -15.02 -10.21 4.92
CA PRO A 64 -15.69 -11.40 5.46
C PRO A 64 -14.72 -12.56 5.73
N LEU A 65 -13.59 -12.65 5.04
CA LEU A 65 -12.59 -13.69 5.27
C LEU A 65 -11.49 -13.26 6.26
N THR A 66 -11.48 -12.03 6.73
CA THR A 66 -10.52 -11.55 7.74
C THR A 66 -10.73 -12.29 9.06
N GLY A 67 -9.64 -12.74 9.69
CA GLY A 67 -9.65 -13.44 10.97
C GLY A 67 -10.15 -14.88 10.93
N THR A 68 -10.47 -15.39 9.73
CA THR A 68 -10.96 -16.77 9.51
C THR A 68 -9.82 -17.76 9.24
N MET A 69 -10.16 -19.02 8.96
CA MET A 69 -9.22 -20.06 8.52
C MET A 69 -8.83 -19.96 7.03
N ALA A 70 -9.42 -19.02 6.25
CA ALA A 70 -8.94 -18.72 4.89
C ALA A 70 -7.47 -18.31 4.94
N SER A 71 -6.66 -18.79 3.97
CA SER A 71 -5.25 -18.40 3.95
C SER A 71 -5.12 -16.90 3.74
N THR A 72 -4.12 -16.29 4.39
CA THR A 72 -3.79 -14.85 4.28
C THR A 72 -4.88 -13.89 4.77
N GLY A 73 -5.80 -14.35 5.62
CA GLY A 73 -6.94 -13.61 6.17
C GLY A 73 -6.58 -12.58 7.25
N GLY A 74 -5.39 -12.01 7.28
CA GLY A 74 -4.99 -10.96 8.23
C GLY A 74 -5.21 -9.53 7.73
N ARG A 75 -5.86 -9.34 6.57
CA ARG A 75 -5.93 -8.04 5.89
C ARG A 75 -7.04 -7.13 6.41
N TYR A 76 -6.73 -5.84 6.43
CA TYR A 76 -7.68 -4.75 6.58
C TYR A 76 -7.30 -3.59 5.66
N THR A 77 -8.22 -2.68 5.42
CA THR A 77 -7.98 -1.49 4.59
C THR A 77 -8.29 -0.23 5.39
N VAL A 78 -7.43 0.77 5.26
CA VAL A 78 -7.65 2.14 5.73
C VAL A 78 -8.17 2.96 4.56
N ILE A 79 -9.37 3.53 4.68
CA ILE A 79 -10.06 4.27 3.62
C ILE A 79 -10.30 5.71 4.06
N THR A 80 -9.99 6.67 3.17
CA THR A 80 -10.17 8.10 3.40
C THR A 80 -10.01 8.86 2.08
N LYS A 81 -10.17 10.18 2.08
CA LYS A 81 -9.59 11.04 1.03
C LYS A 81 -8.13 11.30 1.34
N GLY A 82 -7.23 10.94 0.43
CA GLY A 82 -5.78 11.02 0.65
C GLY A 82 -5.19 12.41 0.45
N PRO A 83 -4.31 12.90 1.35
CA PRO A 83 -3.75 14.25 1.23
C PRO A 83 -2.65 14.35 0.17
N LEU A 84 -1.98 13.26 -0.17
CA LEU A 84 -0.95 13.25 -1.21
C LEU A 84 -1.57 13.52 -2.60
N THR A 85 -2.71 12.91 -2.89
CA THR A 85 -3.35 12.92 -4.21
C THR A 85 -4.59 13.80 -4.30
N GLY A 86 -5.32 14.02 -3.22
CA GLY A 86 -6.67 14.58 -3.24
C GLY A 86 -7.75 13.60 -3.71
N ALA A 87 -7.37 12.37 -4.07
CA ALA A 87 -8.25 11.30 -4.54
C ALA A 87 -8.66 10.36 -3.39
N ILE A 88 -9.54 9.39 -3.74
CA ILE A 88 -9.86 8.27 -2.84
C ILE A 88 -8.57 7.51 -2.46
N ALA A 89 -8.40 7.22 -1.18
CA ALA A 89 -7.31 6.43 -0.65
C ALA A 89 -7.86 5.15 -0.01
N CYS A 90 -7.42 4.01 -0.52
CA CYS A 90 -7.69 2.70 0.05
C CYS A 90 -6.34 2.02 0.28
N SER A 91 -5.82 2.08 1.50
CA SER A 91 -4.49 1.57 1.84
C SER A 91 -4.61 0.29 2.65
N ASN A 92 -4.17 -0.84 2.07
CA ASN A 92 -4.32 -2.18 2.65
C ASN A 92 -3.08 -2.56 3.47
N SER A 93 -3.29 -3.16 4.65
CA SER A 93 -2.22 -3.71 5.50
C SER A 93 -2.45 -5.17 5.83
N GLY A 94 -1.36 -5.88 6.10
CA GLY A 94 -1.34 -7.24 6.63
C GLY A 94 -1.08 -7.27 8.14
N GLY A 95 -0.38 -8.32 8.61
CA GLY A 95 -0.09 -8.51 10.03
C GLY A 95 -1.21 -9.22 10.75
N TYR A 96 -1.42 -8.85 12.01
CA TYR A 96 -2.37 -9.50 12.93
C TYR A 96 -3.52 -8.58 13.34
N TRP A 97 -3.35 -7.26 13.23
CA TRP A 97 -4.30 -6.26 13.73
C TRP A 97 -5.70 -6.40 13.12
N GLY A 98 -5.80 -6.64 11.80
CA GLY A 98 -7.10 -6.81 11.12
C GLY A 98 -7.88 -8.01 11.64
N ALA A 99 -7.19 -9.14 11.86
CA ALA A 99 -7.78 -10.33 12.44
C ALA A 99 -8.23 -10.09 13.89
N GLU A 100 -7.45 -9.37 14.68
CA GLU A 100 -7.78 -9.02 16.06
C GLU A 100 -9.04 -8.15 16.16
N LEU A 101 -9.18 -7.13 15.27
CA LEU A 101 -10.40 -6.33 15.19
C LEU A 101 -11.63 -7.20 14.88
N LYS A 102 -11.49 -8.12 13.93
CA LYS A 102 -12.57 -9.05 13.58
C LYS A 102 -12.92 -9.97 14.72
N MET A 103 -11.92 -10.48 15.43
CA MET A 103 -12.10 -11.34 16.62
C MET A 103 -12.70 -10.58 17.82
N ALA A 104 -12.52 -9.26 17.90
CA ALA A 104 -13.21 -8.41 18.85
C ALA A 104 -14.70 -8.20 18.49
N GLY A 105 -15.13 -8.65 17.30
CA GLY A 105 -16.52 -8.62 16.87
C GLY A 105 -16.89 -7.35 16.10
N TRP A 106 -15.94 -6.71 15.42
CA TRP A 106 -16.18 -5.51 14.62
C TRP A 106 -15.77 -5.72 13.16
N ASP A 107 -16.62 -5.30 12.23
CA ASP A 107 -16.30 -5.30 10.80
C ASP A 107 -15.56 -4.02 10.39
N MET A 108 -15.81 -2.91 11.10
CA MET A 108 -15.33 -1.59 10.70
C MET A 108 -15.26 -0.64 11.90
N VAL A 109 -14.32 0.33 11.82
CA VAL A 109 -14.25 1.49 12.71
C VAL A 109 -14.22 2.75 11.84
N ILE A 110 -15.14 3.68 12.06
CA ILE A 110 -15.26 4.96 11.35
C ILE A 110 -14.94 6.09 12.31
N PHE A 111 -13.94 6.90 11.97
CA PHE A 111 -13.61 8.11 12.72
C PHE A 111 -14.06 9.35 11.97
N GLU A 112 -14.69 10.26 12.68
CA GLU A 112 -15.13 11.55 12.21
C GLU A 112 -14.78 12.68 13.18
N GLY A 113 -14.68 13.90 12.67
CA GLY A 113 -14.26 15.05 13.47
C GLY A 113 -12.75 15.06 13.77
N LYS A 114 -12.39 15.84 14.79
CA LYS A 114 -11.01 15.99 15.30
C LYS A 114 -11.05 16.10 16.83
N SER A 115 -10.19 15.34 17.49
CA SER A 115 -10.01 15.47 18.94
C SER A 115 -9.30 16.78 19.29
N PRO A 116 -9.70 17.47 20.39
CA PRO A 116 -9.01 18.68 20.85
C PRO A 116 -7.58 18.40 21.37
N LYS A 117 -7.26 17.16 21.73
CA LYS A 117 -5.95 16.71 22.21
C LYS A 117 -5.63 15.32 21.65
N PRO A 118 -4.36 14.88 21.72
CA PRO A 118 -4.00 13.53 21.32
C PRO A 118 -4.77 12.45 22.06
N VAL A 119 -5.32 11.49 21.30
CA VAL A 119 -6.09 10.35 21.85
C VAL A 119 -5.71 9.05 21.15
N TYR A 120 -5.98 7.93 21.79
CA TYR A 120 -6.01 6.60 21.15
C TYR A 120 -7.29 5.86 21.52
N LEU A 121 -7.75 4.99 20.62
CA LEU A 121 -8.90 4.13 20.85
C LEU A 121 -8.43 2.79 21.40
N LEU A 122 -9.03 2.33 22.51
CA LEU A 122 -8.89 0.98 23.03
C LEU A 122 -10.18 0.21 22.78
N ILE A 123 -10.07 -0.95 22.17
CA ILE A 123 -11.17 -1.91 21.94
C ILE A 123 -10.80 -3.22 22.62
N GLN A 124 -11.62 -3.64 23.58
CA GLN A 124 -11.51 -4.94 24.24
C GLN A 124 -12.87 -5.65 24.08
N ASP A 125 -13.03 -6.40 23.00
CA ASP A 125 -14.30 -6.96 22.55
C ASP A 125 -15.39 -5.87 22.40
N ASP A 126 -16.42 -5.86 23.26
CA ASP A 126 -17.48 -4.85 23.25
C ASP A 126 -17.15 -3.59 24.06
N GLU A 127 -16.12 -3.65 24.89
CA GLU A 127 -15.67 -2.50 25.66
C GLU A 127 -14.81 -1.60 24.81
N VAL A 128 -15.23 -0.33 24.68
CA VAL A 128 -14.56 0.66 23.84
C VAL A 128 -14.31 1.93 24.63
N GLN A 129 -13.07 2.42 24.61
CA GLN A 129 -12.66 3.61 25.33
C GLN A 129 -11.78 4.51 24.46
N LEU A 130 -12.09 5.79 24.44
CA LEU A 130 -11.21 6.82 23.85
C LEU A 130 -10.35 7.41 24.98
N LEU A 131 -9.05 7.16 24.92
CA LEU A 131 -8.09 7.43 26.00
C LEU A 131 -7.11 8.53 25.60
N ASP A 132 -6.54 9.23 26.59
CA ASP A 132 -5.52 10.25 26.40
C ASP A 132 -4.23 9.65 25.85
N ALA A 133 -3.66 10.25 24.81
CA ALA A 133 -2.40 9.86 24.17
C ALA A 133 -1.32 10.97 24.23
N THR A 134 -1.48 11.96 25.11
CA THR A 134 -0.52 13.07 25.22
C THR A 134 0.88 12.58 25.54
N ASP A 135 1.01 11.54 26.35
CA ASP A 135 2.28 10.89 26.70
C ASP A 135 2.88 10.04 25.56
N LEU A 136 2.09 9.73 24.54
CA LEU A 136 2.50 8.97 23.35
C LEU A 136 2.79 9.86 22.14
N TRP A 137 2.36 11.13 22.18
CA TRP A 137 2.59 12.05 21.08
C TRP A 137 4.07 12.44 21.00
N GLY A 138 4.63 12.45 19.78
CA GLY A 138 6.06 12.60 19.51
C GLY A 138 6.85 11.28 19.53
N LYS A 139 6.25 10.19 20.00
CA LYS A 139 6.89 8.86 20.00
C LYS A 139 6.79 8.18 18.64
N SER A 140 7.83 7.37 18.36
CA SER A 140 7.84 6.50 17.18
C SER A 140 6.78 5.39 17.28
N VAL A 141 6.56 4.66 16.18
CA VAL A 141 5.76 3.43 16.18
C VAL A 141 6.34 2.40 17.15
N TRP A 142 7.68 2.27 17.15
CA TRP A 142 8.39 1.29 17.99
C TRP A 142 8.36 1.60 19.48
N ASP A 143 8.13 2.86 19.86
CA ASP A 143 7.90 3.26 21.24
C ASP A 143 6.41 3.19 21.62
N THR A 144 5.52 3.51 20.69
CA THR A 144 4.07 3.63 20.93
C THR A 144 3.42 2.27 21.19
N GLU A 145 3.68 1.26 20.35
CA GLU A 145 3.06 -0.06 20.50
C GLU A 145 3.45 -0.74 21.82
N PRO A 146 4.74 -0.83 22.21
CA PRO A 146 5.12 -1.39 23.49
C PRO A 146 4.58 -0.59 24.70
N ALA A 147 4.53 0.75 24.60
CA ALA A 147 4.01 1.58 25.69
C ALA A 147 2.51 1.31 25.95
N ILE A 148 1.70 1.14 24.90
CA ILE A 148 0.29 0.80 25.03
C ILE A 148 0.13 -0.59 25.65
N LYS A 149 0.87 -1.59 25.18
CA LYS A 149 0.85 -2.97 25.75
C LYS A 149 1.23 -2.97 27.23
N ALA A 150 2.26 -2.24 27.61
CA ALA A 150 2.70 -2.11 29.00
C ALA A 150 1.65 -1.40 29.87
N LYS A 151 1.04 -0.30 29.38
CA LYS A 151 0.01 0.46 30.09
C LYS A 151 -1.20 -0.38 30.44
N HIS A 152 -1.60 -1.30 29.54
CA HIS A 152 -2.74 -2.20 29.75
C HIS A 152 -2.34 -3.58 30.29
N GLN A 153 -1.06 -3.84 30.53
CA GLN A 153 -0.52 -5.10 31.04
C GLN A 153 -0.95 -6.32 30.19
N ASP A 154 -1.18 -6.11 28.88
CA ASP A 154 -1.57 -7.16 27.94
C ASP A 154 -0.68 -7.15 26.69
N PRO A 155 0.27 -8.10 26.57
CA PRO A 155 1.15 -8.22 25.42
C PRO A 155 0.43 -8.68 24.14
N GLN A 156 -0.79 -9.19 24.25
CA GLN A 156 -1.58 -9.67 23.11
C GLN A 156 -2.36 -8.56 22.40
N ILE A 157 -2.47 -7.38 22.99
CA ILE A 157 -3.05 -6.21 22.32
C ILE A 157 -2.31 -5.97 20.99
N ARG A 158 -3.08 -5.76 19.91
CA ARG A 158 -2.57 -5.35 18.62
C ARG A 158 -2.79 -3.87 18.43
N VAL A 159 -1.77 -3.18 17.93
CA VAL A 159 -1.80 -1.73 17.78
C VAL A 159 -1.63 -1.36 16.31
N SER A 160 -2.50 -0.47 15.82
CA SER A 160 -2.37 0.24 14.54
C SER A 160 -2.18 1.71 14.88
N CYS A 161 -1.03 2.30 14.54
CA CYS A 161 -0.67 3.65 15.00
C CYS A 161 0.08 4.44 13.94
N ILE A 162 0.25 5.73 14.20
CA ILE A 162 1.15 6.62 13.47
C ILE A 162 2.42 6.88 14.26
N GLY A 163 3.51 7.08 13.52
CA GLY A 163 4.77 7.63 14.04
C GLY A 163 4.81 9.15 13.90
N ARG A 164 6.02 9.70 14.03
CA ARG A 164 6.27 11.16 13.92
C ARG A 164 5.84 11.74 12.57
N ALA A 165 5.95 10.97 11.48
CA ALA A 165 5.52 11.42 10.17
C ALA A 165 4.02 11.73 10.09
N GLY A 166 3.17 10.90 10.72
CA GLY A 166 1.74 11.14 10.78
C GLY A 166 1.40 12.38 11.61
N GLU A 167 2.04 12.54 12.77
CA GLU A 167 1.86 13.69 13.64
C GLU A 167 2.28 15.01 12.99
N ASN A 168 3.38 15.00 12.22
CA ASN A 168 3.91 16.13 11.46
C ASN A 168 3.25 16.28 10.08
N GLN A 169 2.22 15.47 9.78
CA GLN A 169 1.43 15.54 8.55
C GLN A 169 2.28 15.44 7.27
N VAL A 170 3.32 14.58 7.29
CA VAL A 170 4.03 14.19 6.06
C VAL A 170 3.00 13.63 5.09
N LEU A 171 2.84 14.20 3.89
CA LEU A 171 1.72 13.91 3.00
C LEU A 171 1.65 12.45 2.50
N PHE A 172 2.72 11.69 2.72
CA PHE A 172 2.80 10.25 2.47
C PHE A 172 3.02 9.43 3.75
N ALA A 173 2.61 9.96 4.91
CA ALA A 173 2.64 9.23 6.17
C ALA A 173 1.74 8.00 6.13
N ALA A 174 2.20 6.92 6.73
CA ALA A 174 1.58 5.62 6.80
C ALA A 174 0.91 5.37 8.16
N VAL A 175 -0.02 4.43 8.18
CA VAL A 175 -0.51 3.79 9.40
C VAL A 175 0.19 2.44 9.54
N VAL A 176 0.88 2.21 10.64
CA VAL A 176 1.73 1.03 10.88
C VAL A 176 1.11 0.15 11.97
N ASN A 177 1.17 -1.16 11.78
CA ASN A 177 0.80 -2.16 12.77
C ASN A 177 1.85 -3.25 12.87
N ASP A 178 1.88 -3.97 14.01
CA ASP A 178 2.84 -5.05 14.23
C ASP A 178 4.30 -4.60 13.91
N LEU A 179 4.66 -3.36 14.26
CA LEU A 179 5.95 -2.67 14.13
C LEU A 179 6.45 -2.39 12.71
N HIS A 180 6.06 -3.19 11.71
CA HIS A 180 6.59 -3.08 10.33
C HIS A 180 5.61 -3.58 9.25
N ARG A 181 4.30 -3.64 9.56
CA ARG A 181 3.24 -3.79 8.56
C ARG A 181 2.53 -2.46 8.41
N ALA A 182 2.25 -2.06 7.19
CA ALA A 182 1.77 -0.71 6.95
C ALA A 182 0.61 -0.67 5.94
N ALA A 183 -0.39 0.15 6.25
CA ALA A 183 -1.21 0.82 5.26
C ALA A 183 -0.40 2.03 4.77
N GLY A 184 0.49 1.76 3.79
CA GLY A 184 1.67 2.59 3.54
C GLY A 184 1.40 3.81 2.65
N ARG A 185 0.50 3.69 1.66
CA ARG A 185 0.41 4.66 0.59
C ARG A 185 -0.75 5.64 0.71
N SER A 186 -0.67 6.75 -0.03
CA SER A 186 -1.68 7.81 -0.18
C SER A 186 -1.82 8.76 1.03
N GLY A 187 -0.95 8.64 2.04
CA GLY A 187 -0.90 9.59 3.16
C GLY A 187 -1.97 9.38 4.24
N VAL A 188 -2.49 8.17 4.38
CA VAL A 188 -3.54 7.87 5.39
C VAL A 188 -3.09 8.17 6.83
N GLY A 189 -1.79 8.07 7.13
CA GLY A 189 -1.22 8.44 8.43
C GLY A 189 -1.29 9.93 8.71
N ALA A 190 -1.14 10.78 7.71
CA ALA A 190 -1.29 12.23 7.87
C ALA A 190 -2.74 12.62 8.20
N VAL A 191 -3.73 11.94 7.59
CA VAL A 191 -5.15 12.13 7.94
C VAL A 191 -5.40 11.72 9.39
N MET A 192 -4.86 10.59 9.83
CA MET A 192 -4.96 10.15 11.22
C MET A 192 -4.34 11.19 12.19
N GLY A 193 -3.14 11.69 11.87
CA GLY A 193 -2.45 12.73 12.64
C GLY A 193 -3.22 14.06 12.69
N SER A 194 -3.81 14.51 11.56
CA SER A 194 -4.60 15.73 11.49
C SER A 194 -5.81 15.72 12.44
N LYS A 195 -6.27 14.53 12.82
CA LYS A 195 -7.38 14.30 13.76
C LYS A 195 -6.95 14.16 15.22
N ASN A 196 -5.65 14.30 15.53
CA ASN A 196 -5.05 14.01 16.84
C ASN A 196 -5.30 12.55 17.31
N LEU A 197 -5.42 11.61 16.38
CA LEU A 197 -5.59 10.19 16.65
C LEU A 197 -4.23 9.49 16.55
N LYS A 198 -3.69 9.01 17.69
CA LYS A 198 -2.37 8.39 17.75
C LYS A 198 -2.38 6.92 17.40
N ALA A 199 -3.36 6.18 17.92
CA ALA A 199 -3.39 4.72 17.79
C ALA A 199 -4.81 4.16 17.91
N ILE A 200 -4.95 2.91 17.44
CA ILE A 200 -6.10 2.05 17.68
C ILE A 200 -5.54 0.74 18.24
N ALA A 201 -5.79 0.49 19.51
CA ALA A 201 -5.37 -0.70 20.24
C ALA A 201 -6.55 -1.69 20.33
N VAL A 202 -6.34 -2.94 19.97
CA VAL A 202 -7.41 -3.94 19.90
C VAL A 202 -7.00 -5.23 20.62
N ARG A 203 -7.92 -5.77 21.40
CA ARG A 203 -7.87 -7.10 21.98
C ARG A 203 -9.19 -7.81 21.70
N GLY A 204 -9.14 -8.87 20.90
CA GLY A 204 -10.30 -9.65 20.50
C GLY A 204 -10.23 -11.08 21.04
N THR A 205 -11.28 -11.51 21.73
CA THR A 205 -11.34 -12.87 22.32
C THR A 205 -12.48 -13.72 21.79
N LYS A 206 -13.42 -13.13 21.03
CA LYS A 206 -14.64 -13.80 20.56
C LYS A 206 -14.41 -14.78 19.42
N GLY A 207 -13.34 -14.59 18.65
CA GLY A 207 -13.12 -15.33 17.41
C GLY A 207 -14.05 -14.93 16.29
N VAL A 208 -13.93 -15.60 15.14
CA VAL A 208 -14.81 -15.41 13.98
C VAL A 208 -15.66 -16.64 13.80
N GLY A 209 -16.96 -16.49 14.00
CA GLY A 209 -17.95 -17.57 13.91
C GLY A 209 -19.05 -17.27 12.89
N ASN A 210 -20.17 -17.97 13.01
CA ASN A 210 -21.40 -17.73 12.24
C ASN A 210 -21.27 -17.97 10.72
N PHE A 211 -20.39 -18.89 10.29
CA PHE A 211 -20.35 -19.31 8.89
C PHE A 211 -21.71 -19.90 8.47
N LYS A 212 -22.11 -19.68 7.22
CA LYS A 212 -23.30 -20.29 6.62
C LYS A 212 -23.18 -21.81 6.64
N ASP A 213 -22.04 -22.33 6.18
CA ASP A 213 -21.68 -23.75 6.23
C ASP A 213 -20.22 -23.91 6.68
N PRO A 214 -19.97 -24.15 7.98
CA PRO A 214 -18.61 -24.30 8.51
C PRO A 214 -17.84 -25.47 7.91
N LYS A 215 -18.52 -26.58 7.59
CA LYS A 215 -17.89 -27.77 7.02
C LYS A 215 -17.44 -27.52 5.57
N ALA A 216 -18.30 -26.94 4.76
CA ALA A 216 -17.96 -26.54 3.39
C ALA A 216 -16.85 -25.48 3.40
N PHE A 217 -16.88 -24.53 4.33
CA PHE A 217 -15.83 -23.50 4.48
C PHE A 217 -14.46 -24.11 4.79
N MET A 218 -14.40 -25.07 5.69
CA MET A 218 -13.15 -25.78 6.02
C MET A 218 -12.61 -26.54 4.80
N ALA A 219 -13.49 -27.21 4.05
CA ALA A 219 -13.10 -27.95 2.84
C ALA A 219 -12.58 -27.01 1.75
N ALA A 220 -13.29 -25.91 1.47
CA ALA A 220 -12.87 -24.90 0.48
C ALA A 220 -11.54 -24.24 0.87
N SER A 221 -11.37 -23.84 2.14
CA SER A 221 -10.14 -23.25 2.62
C SER A 221 -8.95 -24.22 2.55
N LYS A 222 -9.15 -25.51 2.84
CA LYS A 222 -8.12 -26.54 2.69
C LYS A 222 -7.71 -26.72 1.22
N ALA A 223 -8.67 -26.80 0.31
CA ALA A 223 -8.42 -26.91 -1.13
C ALA A 223 -7.63 -25.69 -1.65
N ALA A 224 -8.06 -24.48 -1.30
CA ALA A 224 -7.39 -23.24 -1.69
C ALA A 224 -5.94 -23.17 -1.13
N LYS A 225 -5.70 -23.59 0.11
CA LYS A 225 -4.33 -23.69 0.67
C LYS A 225 -3.44 -24.65 -0.10
N ALA A 226 -3.98 -25.77 -0.58
CA ALA A 226 -3.22 -26.72 -1.39
C ALA A 226 -2.77 -26.10 -2.73
N VAL A 227 -3.61 -25.28 -3.36
CA VAL A 227 -3.24 -24.53 -4.58
C VAL A 227 -2.07 -23.58 -4.30
N LEU A 228 -2.08 -22.82 -3.20
CA LEU A 228 -0.96 -21.96 -2.82
C LEU A 228 0.34 -22.75 -2.61
N ALA A 229 0.27 -23.87 -1.91
CA ALA A 229 1.43 -24.68 -1.60
C ALA A 229 2.05 -25.35 -2.84
N GLY A 230 1.23 -25.71 -3.83
CA GLY A 230 1.67 -26.32 -5.10
C GLY A 230 2.21 -25.34 -6.14
N ASN A 231 2.05 -24.03 -5.94
CA ASN A 231 2.46 -23.02 -6.91
C ASN A 231 3.91 -22.58 -6.67
N ALA A 232 4.72 -22.47 -7.72
CA ALA A 232 6.13 -22.11 -7.63
C ALA A 232 6.38 -20.71 -7.01
N VAL A 233 5.48 -19.76 -7.23
CA VAL A 233 5.61 -18.41 -6.67
C VAL A 233 5.20 -18.39 -5.20
N THR A 234 3.99 -18.84 -4.87
CA THR A 234 3.42 -18.74 -3.51
C THR A 234 3.92 -19.82 -2.56
N GLY A 235 4.30 -21.00 -3.06
CA GLY A 235 4.78 -22.13 -2.27
C GLY A 235 6.31 -22.22 -2.17
N GLN A 236 7.07 -21.53 -3.03
CA GLN A 236 8.54 -21.63 -3.08
C GLN A 236 9.22 -20.24 -3.15
N GLY A 237 8.98 -19.45 -4.21
CA GLY A 237 9.72 -18.21 -4.46
C GLY A 237 9.53 -17.16 -3.35
N LEU A 238 8.29 -16.81 -3.05
CA LEU A 238 7.95 -15.83 -2.01
C LEU A 238 8.34 -16.29 -0.59
N PRO A 239 8.12 -17.56 -0.17
CA PRO A 239 8.61 -18.04 1.12
C PRO A 239 10.14 -17.98 1.25
N THR A 240 10.89 -18.22 0.17
CA THR A 240 12.36 -18.25 0.20
C THR A 240 12.98 -16.86 0.11
N TYR A 241 12.50 -16.05 -0.85
CA TYR A 241 13.17 -14.79 -1.23
C TYR A 241 12.37 -13.53 -0.92
N GLY A 242 11.08 -13.65 -0.50
CA GLY A 242 10.16 -12.52 -0.39
C GLY A 242 9.89 -11.87 -1.74
N THR A 243 9.32 -10.69 -1.71
CA THR A 243 9.03 -9.92 -2.92
C THR A 243 10.31 -9.44 -3.63
N GLN A 244 11.42 -9.36 -2.90
CA GLN A 244 12.71 -8.88 -3.42
C GLN A 244 13.31 -9.81 -4.48
N VAL A 245 12.79 -11.04 -4.64
CA VAL A 245 13.08 -11.94 -5.77
C VAL A 245 12.90 -11.25 -7.13
N LEU A 246 12.03 -10.23 -7.21
CA LEU A 246 11.75 -9.51 -8.45
C LEU A 246 12.89 -8.56 -8.87
N MET A 247 13.84 -8.22 -8.00
CA MET A 247 14.88 -7.23 -8.31
C MET A 247 15.67 -7.60 -9.57
N ASN A 248 16.25 -8.79 -9.59
CA ASN A 248 17.01 -9.26 -10.74
C ASN A 248 16.11 -9.54 -11.94
N VAL A 249 14.92 -10.12 -11.74
CA VAL A 249 13.97 -10.46 -12.81
C VAL A 249 13.54 -9.19 -13.58
N ILE A 250 13.14 -8.15 -12.89
CA ILE A 250 12.68 -6.90 -13.52
C ILE A 250 13.84 -6.13 -14.16
N ASN A 251 15.03 -6.21 -13.55
CA ASN A 251 16.24 -5.63 -14.13
C ASN A 251 16.64 -6.32 -15.46
N GLU A 252 16.56 -7.64 -15.53
CA GLU A 252 16.84 -8.43 -16.74
C GLU A 252 15.81 -8.16 -17.86
N VAL A 253 14.54 -7.99 -17.51
CA VAL A 253 13.49 -7.57 -18.45
C VAL A 253 13.74 -6.15 -18.99
N GLY A 254 14.60 -5.37 -18.36
CA GLY A 254 14.86 -3.98 -18.72
C GLY A 254 13.74 -3.04 -18.31
N ALA A 255 13.08 -3.33 -17.21
CA ALA A 255 11.92 -2.59 -16.72
C ALA A 255 12.09 -2.09 -15.28
N LEU A 256 13.33 -2.07 -14.72
CA LEU A 256 13.63 -1.56 -13.39
C LEU A 256 13.97 -0.06 -13.48
N PRO A 257 13.04 0.85 -13.09
CA PRO A 257 13.28 2.28 -13.18
C PRO A 257 14.50 2.68 -12.34
N THR A 258 15.40 3.46 -12.93
CA THR A 258 16.70 3.79 -12.33
C THR A 258 16.95 5.30 -12.41
N ARG A 259 17.47 5.89 -11.32
CA ARG A 259 17.81 7.33 -11.24
C ARG A 259 16.68 8.22 -11.76
N ASN A 260 15.57 8.24 -11.02
CA ASN A 260 14.34 8.97 -11.36
C ASN A 260 13.79 8.61 -12.74
N HIS A 261 13.77 7.32 -13.11
CA HIS A 261 13.30 6.81 -14.42
C HIS A 261 14.11 7.29 -15.64
N ARG A 262 15.34 7.79 -15.47
CA ARG A 262 16.23 8.11 -16.60
C ARG A 262 16.70 6.86 -17.35
N ASP A 263 16.81 5.75 -16.62
CA ASP A 263 17.20 4.44 -17.12
C ASP A 263 16.20 3.37 -16.68
N VAL A 264 16.26 2.19 -17.31
CA VAL A 264 15.37 1.04 -17.08
C VAL A 264 16.11 -0.21 -16.60
N GLN A 265 17.41 -0.09 -16.36
CA GLN A 265 18.27 -1.11 -15.76
C GLN A 265 19.25 -0.45 -14.80
N PHE A 266 19.50 -1.15 -13.69
CA PHE A 266 20.41 -0.73 -12.64
C PHE A 266 21.60 -1.67 -12.57
N GLU A 267 22.81 -1.14 -12.70
CA GLU A 267 24.06 -1.89 -12.63
C GLU A 267 24.29 -2.57 -11.27
N GLY A 268 23.80 -1.95 -10.18
CA GLY A 268 23.87 -2.45 -8.81
C GLY A 268 22.68 -3.33 -8.37
N ALA A 269 21.83 -3.80 -9.29
CA ALA A 269 20.63 -4.57 -8.93
C ALA A 269 20.94 -5.84 -8.13
N LYS A 270 22.05 -6.53 -8.46
CA LYS A 270 22.48 -7.73 -7.75
C LYS A 270 22.86 -7.45 -6.29
N ASP A 271 23.42 -6.27 -6.02
CA ASP A 271 23.89 -5.88 -4.68
C ASP A 271 22.72 -5.60 -3.72
N ILE A 272 21.54 -5.30 -4.26
CA ILE A 272 20.32 -5.00 -3.51
C ILE A 272 19.21 -6.04 -3.72
N SER A 273 19.56 -7.24 -4.15
CA SER A 273 18.64 -8.35 -4.43
C SER A 273 18.34 -9.21 -3.19
N ALA A 274 17.37 -10.11 -3.31
CA ALA A 274 17.06 -11.09 -2.27
C ALA A 274 18.23 -12.02 -1.99
N GLU A 275 19.00 -12.37 -3.02
CA GLU A 275 20.19 -13.20 -2.94
C GLU A 275 21.29 -12.48 -2.14
N ALA A 276 21.50 -11.18 -2.39
CA ALA A 276 22.45 -10.37 -1.62
C ALA A 276 22.07 -10.32 -0.12
N MET A 277 20.78 -10.13 0.16
CA MET A 277 20.28 -10.13 1.55
C MET A 277 20.53 -11.46 2.27
N ALA A 278 20.46 -12.59 1.56
CA ALA A 278 20.69 -13.94 2.10
C ALA A 278 22.16 -14.35 2.14
N THR A 279 23.07 -13.61 1.48
CA THR A 279 24.50 -13.93 1.41
C THR A 279 25.22 -13.42 2.66
N PRO A 280 26.07 -14.26 3.31
CA PRO A 280 26.89 -13.82 4.43
C PRO A 280 27.84 -12.68 4.04
N ARG A 281 27.89 -11.64 4.86
CA ARG A 281 28.80 -10.50 4.70
C ARG A 281 30.23 -10.89 4.99
N ALA A 282 31.17 -10.26 4.31
CA ALA A 282 32.62 -10.46 4.58
C ALA A 282 33.04 -9.89 5.96
N SER A 283 32.33 -8.89 6.47
CA SER A 283 32.64 -8.19 7.73
C SER A 283 32.47 -9.06 8.98
N ASP A 284 31.36 -9.81 9.06
CA ASP A 284 30.99 -10.57 10.27
C ASP A 284 30.57 -12.03 9.98
N GLY A 285 30.55 -12.44 8.73
CA GLY A 285 30.14 -13.78 8.31
C GLY A 285 28.64 -14.05 8.45
N LYS A 286 27.80 -13.02 8.68
CA LYS A 286 26.34 -13.14 8.85
C LYS A 286 25.59 -12.56 7.67
N ALA A 287 24.48 -13.17 7.30
CA ALA A 287 23.57 -12.60 6.33
C ALA A 287 22.78 -11.42 6.93
N GLN A 288 22.36 -10.49 6.10
CA GLN A 288 21.43 -9.43 6.51
C GLN A 288 20.06 -10.02 6.88
N LEU A 289 19.58 -11.02 6.12
CA LEU A 289 18.36 -11.76 6.41
C LEU A 289 18.53 -12.64 7.64
N VAL A 290 17.68 -12.41 8.65
CA VAL A 290 17.67 -13.21 9.89
C VAL A 290 16.65 -14.35 9.81
N THR A 291 15.40 -14.02 9.38
CA THR A 291 14.30 -14.99 9.26
C THR A 291 13.18 -14.43 8.39
N ASN A 292 12.24 -15.30 8.06
CA ASN A 292 10.99 -14.94 7.40
C ASN A 292 9.89 -14.67 8.43
N GLN A 293 8.86 -13.91 8.05
CA GLN A 293 7.73 -13.60 8.90
C GLN A 293 6.42 -13.70 8.14
N ALA A 294 5.44 -14.35 8.74
CA ALA A 294 4.08 -14.47 8.22
C ALA A 294 3.13 -13.44 8.84
N CYS A 295 2.09 -13.06 8.10
CA CYS A 295 0.88 -12.43 8.64
C CYS A 295 -0.06 -13.48 9.22
N PHE A 296 -1.15 -13.06 9.86
CA PHE A 296 -2.18 -13.96 10.42
C PHE A 296 -2.68 -14.96 9.35
N GLY A 297 -2.65 -16.25 9.69
CA GLY A 297 -3.14 -17.33 8.84
C GLY A 297 -2.43 -17.49 7.49
N CYS A 298 -1.27 -16.87 7.30
CA CYS A 298 -0.59 -16.82 6.02
C CYS A 298 0.39 -18.00 5.82
N THR A 299 0.21 -18.73 4.72
CA THR A 299 1.09 -19.82 4.31
C THR A 299 2.21 -19.37 3.35
N ILE A 300 2.16 -18.13 2.84
CA ILE A 300 3.16 -17.58 1.92
C ILE A 300 4.41 -17.08 2.67
N ALA A 301 4.23 -16.49 3.85
CA ALA A 301 5.33 -16.03 4.71
C ALA A 301 6.38 -15.15 4.00
N CYS A 302 5.95 -14.21 3.14
CA CYS A 302 6.83 -13.37 2.32
C CYS A 302 7.58 -12.27 3.09
N GLY A 303 7.18 -11.95 4.33
CA GLY A 303 7.82 -10.92 5.13
C GLY A 303 9.24 -11.29 5.53
N ARG A 304 10.08 -10.29 5.73
CA ARG A 304 11.49 -10.43 6.09
C ARG A 304 11.77 -9.79 7.44
N VAL A 305 12.70 -10.37 8.17
CA VAL A 305 13.32 -9.78 9.35
C VAL A 305 14.81 -9.72 9.09
N SER A 306 15.40 -8.54 9.18
CA SER A 306 16.78 -8.26 8.79
C SER A 306 17.54 -7.55 9.89
N LYS A 307 18.87 -7.61 9.81
CA LYS A 307 19.79 -6.98 10.75
C LYS A 307 20.93 -6.29 10.00
N ILE A 308 21.16 -5.02 10.30
CA ILE A 308 22.25 -4.22 9.73
C ILE A 308 23.59 -4.62 10.36
N ASP A 309 24.67 -4.53 9.61
CA ASP A 309 26.03 -4.63 10.13
C ASP A 309 26.28 -3.50 11.13
N GLN A 310 26.65 -3.86 12.36
CA GLN A 310 26.85 -2.88 13.44
C GLN A 310 28.02 -1.91 13.20
N THR A 311 28.94 -2.25 12.29
CA THR A 311 30.06 -1.40 11.89
C THR A 311 29.72 -0.43 10.76
N HIS A 312 28.54 -0.59 10.15
CA HIS A 312 28.11 0.26 9.04
C HIS A 312 27.87 1.69 9.50
N PHE A 313 28.27 2.68 8.68
CA PHE A 313 28.22 4.11 9.03
C PHE A 313 26.82 4.59 9.47
N SER A 314 25.76 3.98 8.95
CA SER A 314 24.38 4.39 9.25
C SER A 314 23.98 4.15 10.71
N ILE A 315 24.55 3.11 11.37
CA ILE A 315 24.18 2.70 12.74
C ILE A 315 25.34 2.54 13.71
N GLN A 316 26.62 2.64 13.29
CA GLN A 316 27.80 2.41 14.16
C GLN A 316 27.75 3.18 15.49
N ASN A 317 27.08 4.33 15.53
CA ASN A 317 26.90 5.15 16.74
C ASN A 317 25.43 5.19 17.21
N LYS A 318 24.59 4.26 16.76
CA LYS A 318 23.15 4.19 17.03
C LYS A 318 22.77 2.79 17.56
N PRO A 319 23.15 2.43 18.81
CA PRO A 319 22.95 1.07 19.33
C PRO A 319 21.48 0.63 19.40
N GLN A 320 20.52 1.56 19.41
CA GLN A 320 19.09 1.27 19.34
C GLN A 320 18.70 0.54 18.04
N TYR A 321 19.50 0.60 16.98
CA TYR A 321 19.28 -0.09 15.70
C TYR A 321 20.09 -1.38 15.52
N PHE A 322 20.77 -1.86 16.56
CA PHE A 322 21.52 -3.12 16.49
C PHE A 322 20.63 -4.36 16.51
N GLY A 323 19.37 -4.20 16.83
CA GLY A 323 18.37 -5.27 16.79
C GLY A 323 17.93 -5.63 15.37
N ALA A 324 17.26 -6.78 15.24
CA ALA A 324 16.59 -7.17 14.00
C ALA A 324 15.23 -6.46 13.90
N SER A 325 14.84 -6.08 12.69
CA SER A 325 13.55 -5.45 12.40
C SER A 325 12.99 -5.89 11.05
N GLY A 326 11.85 -5.34 10.63
CA GLY A 326 11.28 -5.59 9.30
C GLY A 326 12.30 -5.35 8.19
N GLY A 327 12.51 -6.36 7.36
CA GLY A 327 13.44 -6.31 6.24
C GLY A 327 12.87 -5.65 5.01
N LEU A 328 13.73 -5.46 4.02
CA LEU A 328 13.36 -4.86 2.74
C LEU A 328 12.36 -5.74 1.97
N GLU A 329 11.33 -5.12 1.44
CA GLU A 329 10.49 -5.65 0.36
C GLU A 329 10.99 -5.09 -0.99
N TYR A 330 10.64 -5.73 -2.10
CA TYR A 330 11.09 -5.32 -3.43
C TYR A 330 10.89 -3.82 -3.72
N GLU A 331 9.70 -3.33 -3.44
CA GLU A 331 9.36 -1.93 -3.69
C GLU A 331 10.20 -0.97 -2.84
N ALA A 332 10.47 -1.31 -1.58
CA ALA A 332 11.33 -0.50 -0.71
C ALA A 332 12.80 -0.56 -1.16
N ALA A 333 13.31 -1.76 -1.50
CA ALA A 333 14.67 -1.92 -1.99
C ALA A 333 14.90 -1.15 -3.31
N TRP A 334 13.91 -1.18 -4.22
CA TRP A 334 13.96 -0.39 -5.44
C TRP A 334 13.91 1.12 -5.17
N ALA A 335 12.93 1.57 -4.38
CA ALA A 335 12.70 3.01 -4.18
C ALA A 335 13.86 3.69 -3.46
N LEU A 336 14.43 3.02 -2.46
CA LEU A 336 15.59 3.52 -1.72
C LEU A 336 16.90 3.29 -2.48
N GLY A 337 16.95 2.26 -3.34
CA GLY A 337 18.12 1.82 -4.09
C GLY A 337 18.15 2.32 -5.53
N ALA A 338 17.69 1.50 -6.48
CA ALA A 338 17.81 1.78 -7.92
C ALA A 338 17.24 3.14 -8.34
N ALA A 339 16.11 3.56 -7.77
CA ALA A 339 15.50 4.87 -8.04
C ALA A 339 16.46 6.04 -7.72
N ASN A 340 17.41 5.84 -6.80
CA ASN A 340 18.42 6.80 -6.35
C ASN A 340 19.85 6.43 -6.78
N GLY A 341 20.01 5.32 -7.52
CA GLY A 341 21.33 4.82 -7.93
C GLY A 341 22.18 4.28 -6.77
N VAL A 342 21.59 3.97 -5.63
CA VAL A 342 22.28 3.47 -4.41
C VAL A 342 22.26 1.95 -4.41
N ASN A 343 23.45 1.32 -4.27
CA ASN A 343 23.60 -0.14 -4.18
C ASN A 343 24.13 -0.61 -2.83
N ASP A 344 24.04 0.21 -1.80
CA ASP A 344 24.44 -0.10 -0.42
C ASP A 344 23.25 -0.71 0.35
N LEU A 345 23.19 -2.03 0.41
CA LEU A 345 22.08 -2.79 1.01
C LEU A 345 21.87 -2.46 2.50
N GLU A 346 22.94 -2.15 3.25
CA GLU A 346 22.87 -1.81 4.67
C GLU A 346 22.24 -0.41 4.87
N ALA A 347 22.59 0.56 4.01
CA ALA A 347 21.98 1.88 4.00
C ALA A 347 20.50 1.82 3.61
N LEU A 348 20.13 0.97 2.64
CA LEU A 348 18.73 0.75 2.27
C LEU A 348 17.93 0.16 3.44
N GLN A 349 18.49 -0.83 4.15
CA GLN A 349 17.84 -1.42 5.32
C GLN A 349 17.67 -0.38 6.43
N TYR A 350 18.67 0.47 6.66
CA TYR A 350 18.55 1.56 7.62
C TYR A 350 17.41 2.52 7.25
N ALA A 351 17.36 2.98 6.01
CA ALA A 351 16.30 3.88 5.55
C ALA A 351 14.91 3.23 5.67
N ASN A 352 14.78 1.94 5.35
CA ASN A 352 13.56 1.16 5.54
C ASN A 352 13.14 1.06 7.02
N MET A 353 14.10 0.88 7.93
CA MET A 353 13.85 0.85 9.37
C MET A 353 13.25 2.18 9.84
N ILE A 354 13.81 3.31 9.42
CA ILE A 354 13.30 4.64 9.78
C ILE A 354 11.91 4.88 9.17
N CYS A 355 11.67 4.45 7.93
CA CYS A 355 10.33 4.52 7.33
C CYS A 355 9.27 3.76 8.16
N ASN A 356 9.62 2.59 8.71
CA ASN A 356 8.74 1.82 9.59
C ASN A 356 8.60 2.47 10.98
N GLU A 357 9.71 2.94 11.57
CA GLU A 357 9.74 3.54 12.90
C GLU A 357 8.93 4.85 12.94
N ASP A 358 9.11 5.70 11.94
CA ASP A 358 8.45 7.01 11.87
C ASP A 358 7.11 6.99 11.13
N GLY A 359 6.79 5.89 10.45
CA GLY A 359 5.50 5.66 9.81
C GLY A 359 5.29 6.46 8.52
N PHE A 360 6.08 6.22 7.45
CA PHE A 360 5.85 6.81 6.13
C PHE A 360 6.23 5.87 4.98
N ASP A 361 5.69 6.14 3.80
CA ASP A 361 5.83 5.32 2.59
C ASP A 361 7.26 5.37 2.02
N PRO A 362 8.02 4.27 2.02
CA PRO A 362 9.36 4.24 1.43
C PRO A 362 9.36 4.45 -0.08
N ILE A 363 8.26 4.11 -0.78
CA ILE A 363 8.15 4.30 -2.24
C ILE A 363 8.10 5.78 -2.58
N THR A 364 7.16 6.51 -1.96
CA THR A 364 7.04 7.96 -2.17
C THR A 364 8.28 8.70 -1.69
N PHE A 365 8.82 8.33 -0.54
CA PHE A 365 10.06 8.91 -0.02
C PHE A 365 11.22 8.72 -1.01
N GLY A 366 11.53 7.48 -1.40
CA GLY A 366 12.66 7.19 -2.29
C GLY A 366 12.52 7.85 -3.67
N ALA A 367 11.32 7.81 -4.26
CA ALA A 367 11.08 8.49 -5.55
C ALA A 367 11.19 10.02 -5.44
N THR A 368 10.78 10.60 -4.30
CA THR A 368 10.98 12.04 -4.03
C THR A 368 12.46 12.37 -3.91
N ILE A 369 13.27 11.52 -3.24
CA ILE A 369 14.72 11.70 -3.18
C ILE A 369 15.35 11.60 -4.56
N GLY A 370 14.90 10.70 -5.43
CA GLY A 370 15.35 10.64 -6.82
C GLY A 370 15.14 11.96 -7.57
N ALA A 371 13.99 12.60 -7.37
CA ALA A 371 13.74 13.94 -7.93
C ALA A 371 14.62 15.02 -7.30
N VAL A 372 14.89 14.96 -5.99
CA VAL A 372 15.82 15.89 -5.30
C VAL A 372 17.24 15.74 -5.83
N MET A 373 17.72 14.51 -6.02
CA MET A 373 19.05 14.24 -6.58
C MET A 373 19.17 14.78 -8.02
N GLU A 374 18.12 14.64 -8.82
CA GLU A 374 18.11 15.20 -10.18
C GLU A 374 18.11 16.73 -10.19
N LEU A 375 17.31 17.38 -9.34
CA LEU A 375 17.34 18.84 -9.14
C LEU A 375 18.72 19.34 -8.68
N TYR A 376 19.39 18.57 -7.83
CA TYR A 376 20.74 18.85 -7.37
C TYR A 376 21.76 18.77 -8.53
N GLU A 377 21.71 17.71 -9.34
CA GLU A 377 22.59 17.60 -10.55
C GLU A 377 22.34 18.71 -11.57
N MET A 378 21.10 19.22 -11.65
CA MET A 378 20.76 20.38 -12.49
C MET A 378 21.25 21.71 -11.92
N GLY A 379 21.79 21.73 -10.70
CA GLY A 379 22.22 22.96 -10.01
C GLY A 379 21.06 23.83 -9.49
N LEU A 380 19.84 23.30 -9.43
CA LEU A 380 18.66 24.00 -8.91
C LEU A 380 18.53 23.89 -7.38
N LEU A 381 19.21 22.91 -6.80
CA LEU A 381 19.40 22.76 -5.36
C LEU A 381 20.90 22.75 -5.04
N THR A 382 21.28 23.32 -3.91
CA THR A 382 22.68 23.39 -3.47
C THR A 382 22.93 22.53 -2.23
N LYS A 383 24.21 22.21 -1.99
CA LYS A 383 24.62 21.46 -0.79
C LYS A 383 24.22 22.18 0.49
N GLU A 384 24.27 23.50 0.52
CA GLU A 384 23.91 24.33 1.68
C GLU A 384 22.42 24.22 1.99
N GLN A 385 21.56 24.20 0.96
CA GLN A 385 20.12 24.03 1.12
C GLN A 385 19.77 22.61 1.61
N LEU A 386 20.47 21.60 1.08
CA LEU A 386 20.21 20.20 1.38
C LEU A 386 20.91 19.69 2.65
N GLY A 387 21.94 20.40 3.13
CA GLY A 387 22.80 19.97 4.23
C GLY A 387 23.80 18.86 3.87
N ILE A 388 23.78 18.37 2.62
CA ILE A 388 24.61 17.27 2.14
C ILE A 388 24.83 17.34 0.63
N ASP A 389 25.86 16.65 0.13
CA ASP A 389 26.07 16.40 -1.30
C ASP A 389 25.12 15.29 -1.77
N ALA A 390 24.09 15.65 -2.53
CA ALA A 390 22.97 14.77 -2.88
C ALA A 390 23.04 14.23 -4.32
N LYS A 391 24.21 13.76 -4.76
CA LYS A 391 24.37 13.08 -6.07
C LYS A 391 23.71 11.71 -6.08
N PHE A 392 23.26 11.27 -7.27
CA PHE A 392 22.83 9.87 -7.43
C PHE A 392 23.92 8.91 -6.99
N GLY A 393 23.53 7.86 -6.26
CA GLY A 393 24.43 6.87 -5.68
C GLY A 393 24.90 7.19 -4.25
N SER A 394 24.54 8.34 -3.69
CA SER A 394 24.96 8.70 -2.33
C SER A 394 24.10 8.02 -1.25
N ALA A 395 24.62 6.96 -0.65
CA ALA A 395 24.02 6.29 0.51
C ALA A 395 23.95 7.21 1.72
N GLN A 396 24.93 8.09 1.89
CA GLN A 396 24.97 9.09 2.99
C GLN A 396 23.81 10.10 2.83
N ALA A 397 23.53 10.57 1.60
CA ALA A 397 22.41 11.47 1.35
C ALA A 397 21.07 10.78 1.63
N LEU A 398 20.90 9.52 1.24
CA LEU A 398 19.72 8.73 1.54
C LEU A 398 19.47 8.65 3.05
N CYS A 399 20.50 8.28 3.83
CA CYS A 399 20.42 8.17 5.29
C CYS A 399 20.16 9.53 5.96
N HIS A 400 20.77 10.61 5.45
CA HIS A 400 20.51 11.97 5.96
C HIS A 400 19.05 12.38 5.75
N PHE A 401 18.52 12.21 4.54
CA PHE A 401 17.15 12.64 4.23
C PHE A 401 16.08 11.81 4.98
N VAL A 402 16.29 10.53 5.18
CA VAL A 402 15.35 9.72 5.95
C VAL A 402 15.27 10.15 7.41
N ASP A 403 16.40 10.55 8.02
CA ASP A 403 16.48 10.99 9.41
C ASP A 403 15.74 12.33 9.67
N ILE A 404 15.67 13.22 8.67
CA ILE A 404 15.09 14.56 8.80
C ILE A 404 13.63 14.66 8.34
N THR A 405 13.16 13.73 7.46
CA THR A 405 11.86 13.89 6.80
C THR A 405 10.71 13.83 7.79
N ALA A 406 10.62 12.78 8.60
CA ALA A 406 9.50 12.60 9.53
C ALA A 406 9.48 13.66 10.64
N LYS A 407 10.64 14.18 11.00
CA LYS A 407 10.79 15.23 12.03
C LYS A 407 10.49 16.62 11.50
N GLY A 408 10.40 16.78 10.16
CA GLY A 408 10.23 18.08 9.53
C GLY A 408 11.42 19.02 9.76
N GLU A 409 12.64 18.49 9.85
CA GLU A 409 13.86 19.27 10.06
C GLU A 409 14.47 19.70 8.71
N GLY A 410 15.01 20.90 8.65
CA GLY A 410 15.68 21.41 7.46
C GLY A 410 14.89 21.18 6.18
N PHE A 411 15.53 20.58 5.16
CA PHE A 411 14.92 20.24 3.86
C PHE A 411 13.90 19.09 3.97
N GLY A 412 13.83 18.38 5.07
CA GLY A 412 12.83 17.35 5.33
C GLY A 412 11.39 17.86 5.22
N LYS A 413 11.14 19.15 5.52
CA LYS A 413 9.83 19.79 5.31
C LYS A 413 9.38 19.81 3.85
N GLU A 414 10.33 19.97 2.93
CA GLU A 414 10.04 19.97 1.50
C GLU A 414 9.86 18.56 0.96
N ILE A 415 10.70 17.62 1.39
CA ILE A 415 10.55 16.19 1.07
C ILE A 415 9.18 15.68 1.51
N ALA A 416 8.69 16.12 2.69
CA ALA A 416 7.39 15.74 3.25
C ALA A 416 6.17 16.07 2.36
N LEU A 417 6.34 16.92 1.36
CA LEU A 417 5.28 17.29 0.38
C LEU A 417 5.10 16.26 -0.75
N GLY A 418 6.06 15.35 -0.94
CA GLY A 418 6.14 14.46 -2.10
C GLY A 418 6.67 15.13 -3.36
N SER A 419 7.06 14.31 -4.36
CA SER A 419 7.78 14.79 -5.55
C SER A 419 7.01 15.81 -6.36
N ALA A 420 5.69 15.64 -6.53
CA ALA A 420 4.89 16.51 -7.40
C ALA A 420 4.91 17.98 -6.92
N ARG A 421 4.70 18.19 -5.61
CA ARG A 421 4.72 19.54 -5.02
C ARG A 421 6.13 20.10 -4.95
N LEU A 422 7.10 19.25 -4.59
CA LEU A 422 8.50 19.64 -4.48
C LEU A 422 9.05 20.10 -5.83
N THR A 423 8.93 19.29 -6.87
CA THR A 423 9.49 19.64 -8.21
C THR A 423 8.79 20.84 -8.83
N ALA A 424 7.47 20.99 -8.62
CA ALA A 424 6.73 22.19 -9.07
C ALA A 424 7.25 23.47 -8.41
N LYS A 425 7.61 23.41 -7.11
CA LYS A 425 8.21 24.56 -6.38
C LYS A 425 9.52 25.04 -7.03
N TYR A 426 10.31 24.12 -7.58
CA TYR A 426 11.57 24.42 -8.26
C TYR A 426 11.41 24.59 -9.79
N GLY A 427 10.18 24.76 -10.29
CA GLY A 427 9.89 25.01 -11.70
C GLY A 427 10.12 23.81 -12.63
N GLN A 428 10.19 22.59 -12.07
CA GLN A 428 10.48 21.35 -12.80
C GLN A 428 9.39 20.27 -12.57
N PRO A 429 8.10 20.55 -12.83
CA PRO A 429 7.02 19.60 -12.53
C PRO A 429 7.16 18.26 -13.28
N ASP A 430 7.81 18.27 -14.45
CA ASP A 430 8.03 17.08 -15.28
C ASP A 430 9.03 16.08 -14.66
N LEU A 431 9.78 16.47 -13.62
CA LEU A 431 10.65 15.56 -12.87
C LEU A 431 9.90 14.69 -11.87
N SER A 432 8.63 15.00 -11.56
CA SER A 432 7.82 14.14 -10.72
C SER A 432 7.37 12.88 -11.48
N MET A 433 7.92 11.75 -11.10
CA MET A 433 7.52 10.45 -11.63
C MET A 433 6.31 9.93 -10.85
N SER A 434 5.13 10.52 -11.14
CA SER A 434 3.89 10.27 -10.41
C SER A 434 2.64 10.35 -11.29
N VAL A 435 1.53 9.78 -10.81
CA VAL A 435 0.19 10.00 -11.35
C VAL A 435 -0.71 10.49 -10.23
N LYS A 436 -1.46 11.56 -10.47
CA LYS A 436 -2.30 12.21 -9.45
C LYS A 436 -1.49 12.59 -8.18
N GLY A 437 -0.18 12.82 -8.33
CA GLY A 437 0.74 13.17 -7.22
C GLY A 437 1.22 11.98 -6.38
N GLN A 438 0.86 10.74 -6.69
CA GLN A 438 1.43 9.55 -6.05
C GLN A 438 2.50 8.94 -6.97
N GLU A 439 3.68 8.73 -6.44
CA GLU A 439 4.87 8.28 -7.14
C GLU A 439 4.74 6.85 -7.65
N PHE A 440 5.48 6.52 -8.74
CA PHE A 440 5.48 5.19 -9.33
C PHE A 440 6.10 4.14 -8.41
N PRO A 441 5.59 2.91 -8.48
CA PRO A 441 6.30 1.72 -8.01
C PRO A 441 7.35 1.24 -9.03
N ALA A 442 7.99 0.13 -8.71
CA ALA A 442 9.21 -0.41 -9.29
C ALA A 442 9.08 -1.05 -10.69
N TYR A 443 8.22 -0.54 -11.56
CA TYR A 443 8.03 -1.09 -12.92
C TYR A 443 7.89 0.04 -13.94
N ASP A 444 8.68 -0.01 -15.03
CA ASP A 444 8.67 1.05 -16.02
C ASP A 444 7.57 0.85 -17.08
N GLY A 445 6.66 1.80 -17.15
CA GLY A 445 5.52 1.80 -18.07
C GLY A 445 5.87 2.04 -19.54
N ARG A 446 7.13 2.32 -19.88
CA ARG A 446 7.62 2.35 -21.27
C ARG A 446 7.84 0.96 -21.82
N VAL A 447 8.30 0.04 -20.96
CA VAL A 447 8.65 -1.34 -21.30
C VAL A 447 7.47 -2.28 -21.09
N ILE A 448 6.71 -2.07 -20.01
CA ILE A 448 5.55 -2.90 -19.65
C ILE A 448 4.29 -2.05 -19.84
N GLN A 449 3.66 -2.21 -21.01
CA GLN A 449 2.58 -1.32 -21.46
C GLN A 449 1.32 -1.39 -20.58
N GLY A 450 0.93 -2.58 -20.16
CA GLY A 450 -0.25 -2.78 -19.31
C GLY A 450 -0.10 -2.11 -17.94
N ILE A 451 1.10 -2.17 -17.32
CA ILE A 451 1.31 -1.49 -16.04
C ILE A 451 1.28 0.03 -16.19
N GLY A 452 1.76 0.57 -17.33
CA GLY A 452 1.66 2.00 -17.65
C GLY A 452 0.20 2.47 -17.67
N LEU A 453 -0.68 1.74 -18.35
CA LEU A 453 -2.13 2.00 -18.37
C LEU A 453 -2.75 1.86 -16.98
N ALA A 454 -2.36 0.82 -16.21
CA ALA A 454 -2.83 0.61 -14.86
C ALA A 454 -2.46 1.79 -13.93
N TYR A 455 -1.27 2.36 -14.07
CA TYR A 455 -0.85 3.55 -13.30
C TYR A 455 -1.66 4.78 -13.66
N ALA A 456 -1.82 5.08 -14.95
CA ALA A 456 -2.54 6.26 -15.42
C ALA A 456 -4.00 6.26 -14.93
N THR A 457 -4.66 5.08 -14.95
CA THR A 457 -6.08 4.92 -14.62
C THR A 457 -6.37 4.57 -13.17
N SER A 458 -5.35 4.39 -12.33
CA SER A 458 -5.54 4.05 -10.92
C SER A 458 -6.26 5.15 -10.16
N ASN A 459 -7.31 4.76 -9.41
CA ASN A 459 -8.16 5.69 -8.66
C ASN A 459 -7.41 6.41 -7.53
N ARG A 460 -6.38 5.81 -6.94
CA ARG A 460 -5.61 6.41 -5.84
C ARG A 460 -4.27 7.05 -6.24
N GLY A 461 -4.01 7.19 -7.55
CA GLY A 461 -2.69 7.54 -8.08
C GLY A 461 -1.85 6.32 -8.42
N ALA A 462 -0.63 6.51 -8.93
CA ALA A 462 0.21 5.42 -9.41
C ALA A 462 0.36 4.30 -8.38
N CYS A 463 -0.03 3.09 -8.77
CA CYS A 463 -0.02 1.95 -7.86
C CYS A 463 -0.02 0.63 -8.61
N HIS A 464 0.96 -0.25 -8.31
CA HIS A 464 1.04 -1.58 -8.88
C HIS A 464 -0.06 -2.54 -8.35
N LEU A 465 -0.50 -2.36 -7.09
CA LEU A 465 -1.47 -3.24 -6.42
C LEU A 465 -2.95 -2.92 -6.75
N ARG A 466 -3.21 -2.09 -7.78
CA ARG A 466 -4.58 -1.83 -8.24
C ARG A 466 -4.91 -2.52 -9.56
N GLY A 467 -3.90 -3.11 -10.22
CA GLY A 467 -4.00 -3.87 -11.44
C GLY A 467 -2.62 -4.40 -11.79
N TYR A 468 -2.20 -5.47 -11.11
CA TYR A 468 -0.82 -5.99 -11.17
C TYR A 468 -0.59 -6.81 -12.44
N THR A 469 -0.58 -6.16 -13.60
CA THR A 469 -0.40 -6.83 -14.89
C THR A 469 0.97 -7.47 -15.08
N ILE A 470 1.95 -7.13 -14.21
CA ILE A 470 3.26 -7.79 -14.14
C ILE A 470 3.12 -9.32 -14.01
N ALA A 471 2.09 -9.78 -13.32
CA ALA A 471 1.80 -11.23 -13.23
C ALA A 471 1.64 -11.85 -14.62
N SER A 472 0.90 -11.22 -15.53
CA SER A 472 0.69 -11.69 -16.90
C SER A 472 1.86 -11.34 -17.84
N GLU A 473 2.36 -10.11 -17.77
CA GLU A 473 3.31 -9.55 -18.72
C GLU A 473 4.75 -10.07 -18.49
N VAL A 474 5.12 -10.32 -17.23
CA VAL A 474 6.46 -10.80 -16.85
C VAL A 474 6.44 -12.24 -16.39
N LEU A 475 5.56 -12.57 -15.43
CA LEU A 475 5.54 -13.89 -14.79
C LEU A 475 4.70 -14.95 -15.54
N GLY A 476 3.86 -14.53 -16.51
CA GLY A 476 3.01 -15.44 -17.29
C GLY A 476 1.81 -16.00 -16.53
N ILE A 477 1.31 -15.28 -15.52
CA ILE A 477 0.23 -15.73 -14.62
C ILE A 477 -0.99 -14.81 -14.75
N PRO A 478 -2.21 -15.32 -14.95
CA PRO A 478 -2.54 -16.72 -15.28
C PRO A 478 -2.20 -17.08 -16.74
N VAL A 479 -2.01 -16.10 -17.60
CA VAL A 479 -1.66 -16.25 -19.02
C VAL A 479 -0.56 -15.26 -19.39
N LYS A 480 0.44 -15.71 -20.12
CA LYS A 480 1.52 -14.86 -20.63
C LYS A 480 0.99 -13.91 -21.69
N THR A 481 1.31 -12.62 -21.54
CA THR A 481 1.10 -11.59 -22.56
C THR A 481 2.40 -10.86 -22.84
N GLU A 482 2.58 -10.37 -24.07
CA GLU A 482 3.81 -9.67 -24.45
C GLU A 482 3.86 -8.27 -23.80
N PRO A 483 4.90 -7.92 -23.02
CA PRO A 483 4.95 -6.64 -22.30
C PRO A 483 4.90 -5.41 -23.20
N ALA A 484 5.51 -5.49 -24.38
CA ALA A 484 5.64 -4.36 -25.32
C ALA A 484 4.36 -4.08 -26.12
N ASP A 485 3.43 -5.04 -26.20
CA ASP A 485 2.20 -4.87 -26.95
C ASP A 485 1.22 -3.95 -26.25
N THR A 486 0.50 -3.14 -27.03
CA THR A 486 -0.62 -2.32 -26.53
C THR A 486 -1.97 -2.96 -26.75
N VAL A 487 -2.08 -3.86 -27.74
CA VAL A 487 -3.32 -4.57 -28.11
C VAL A 487 -3.72 -5.54 -26.99
N GLY A 488 -5.00 -5.51 -26.60
CA GLY A 488 -5.55 -6.36 -25.53
C GLY A 488 -5.21 -5.92 -24.10
N LYS A 489 -4.29 -4.94 -23.92
CA LYS A 489 -3.95 -4.43 -22.57
C LYS A 489 -5.12 -3.74 -21.87
N PRO A 490 -5.99 -2.96 -22.53
CA PRO A 490 -7.15 -2.38 -21.87
C PRO A 490 -8.04 -3.40 -21.18
N GLY A 491 -8.35 -4.52 -21.86
CA GLY A 491 -9.11 -5.63 -21.30
C GLY A 491 -8.38 -6.33 -20.14
N LEU A 492 -7.07 -6.58 -20.31
CA LEU A 492 -6.23 -7.16 -19.27
C LEU A 492 -6.21 -6.30 -18.00
N VAL A 493 -5.96 -5.00 -18.14
CA VAL A 493 -5.92 -4.04 -17.01
C VAL A 493 -7.26 -4.00 -16.29
N LYS A 494 -8.38 -3.90 -17.05
CA LYS A 494 -9.73 -3.93 -16.46
C LYS A 494 -9.94 -5.20 -15.63
N ALA A 495 -9.63 -6.36 -16.17
CA ALA A 495 -9.81 -7.64 -15.49
C ALA A 495 -9.00 -7.74 -14.19
N PHE A 496 -7.74 -7.31 -14.21
CA PHE A 496 -6.89 -7.27 -13.00
C PHE A 496 -7.40 -6.28 -11.97
N GLN A 497 -7.89 -5.11 -12.38
CA GLN A 497 -8.43 -4.11 -11.47
C GLN A 497 -9.70 -4.59 -10.77
N ASP A 498 -10.62 -5.24 -11.51
CA ASP A 498 -11.87 -5.76 -10.97
C ASP A 498 -11.60 -6.93 -10.02
N ALA A 499 -10.75 -7.89 -10.43
CA ALA A 499 -10.35 -9.00 -9.58
C ALA A 499 -9.67 -8.52 -8.29
N THR A 500 -8.74 -7.56 -8.39
CA THR A 500 -8.04 -7.00 -7.21
C THR A 500 -9.02 -6.31 -6.26
N ALA A 501 -10.01 -5.58 -6.77
CA ALA A 501 -11.01 -4.95 -5.92
C ALA A 501 -11.84 -5.99 -5.14
N ALA A 502 -12.17 -7.13 -5.76
CA ALA A 502 -12.85 -8.24 -5.10
C ALA A 502 -11.95 -8.92 -4.03
N PHE A 503 -10.68 -9.22 -4.36
CA PHE A 503 -9.71 -9.80 -3.40
C PHE A 503 -9.51 -8.92 -2.17
N ASP A 504 -9.23 -7.62 -2.37
CA ASP A 504 -9.07 -6.66 -1.28
C ASP A 504 -10.33 -6.60 -0.39
N SER A 505 -11.50 -6.66 -1.02
CA SER A 505 -12.78 -6.56 -0.31
C SER A 505 -13.17 -7.84 0.42
N ALA A 506 -12.69 -9.00 -0.03
CA ALA A 506 -12.83 -10.26 0.71
C ALA A 506 -12.00 -10.30 2.00
N GLY A 507 -10.97 -9.46 2.14
CA GLY A 507 -10.10 -9.40 3.31
C GLY A 507 -8.93 -10.37 3.28
N ILE A 508 -8.47 -10.75 2.08
CA ILE A 508 -7.33 -11.64 1.83
C ILE A 508 -6.19 -10.92 1.11
N CYS A 509 -4.99 -11.49 1.16
CA CYS A 509 -3.82 -10.89 0.55
C CYS A 509 -3.83 -11.02 -0.97
N ILE A 510 -3.51 -9.94 -1.69
CA ILE A 510 -3.41 -9.96 -3.16
C ILE A 510 -2.34 -10.94 -3.68
N PHE A 511 -1.33 -11.29 -2.91
CA PHE A 511 -0.31 -12.26 -3.34
C PHE A 511 -0.85 -13.67 -3.56
N THR A 512 -2.02 -13.99 -3.02
CA THR A 512 -2.72 -15.23 -3.39
C THR A 512 -3.07 -15.28 -4.87
N SER A 513 -3.25 -14.13 -5.53
CA SER A 513 -3.56 -14.05 -6.97
C SER A 513 -2.44 -14.54 -7.90
N PHE A 514 -1.24 -14.83 -7.39
CA PHE A 514 -0.22 -15.56 -8.15
C PHE A 514 -0.56 -17.05 -8.33
N ALA A 515 -1.49 -17.58 -7.55
CA ALA A 515 -1.95 -18.96 -7.64
C ALA A 515 -3.46 -19.08 -7.73
N TRP A 516 -4.20 -18.14 -7.14
CA TRP A 516 -5.67 -18.14 -7.14
C TRP A 516 -6.25 -17.21 -8.20
N THR A 517 -7.43 -17.59 -8.65
CA THR A 517 -8.38 -16.74 -9.34
C THR A 517 -9.61 -16.52 -8.45
N LEU A 518 -10.60 -15.79 -8.93
CA LEU A 518 -11.89 -15.67 -8.23
C LEU A 518 -12.59 -17.02 -8.04
N ALA A 519 -12.27 -18.04 -8.87
CA ALA A 519 -12.79 -19.39 -8.71
C ALA A 519 -12.29 -20.12 -7.44
N ASP A 520 -11.15 -19.72 -6.89
CA ASP A 520 -10.62 -20.25 -5.63
C ASP A 520 -11.17 -19.48 -4.40
N VAL A 521 -11.61 -18.24 -4.61
CA VAL A 521 -12.17 -17.37 -3.57
C VAL A 521 -13.67 -17.60 -3.39
N ALA A 522 -14.41 -17.77 -4.51
CA ALA A 522 -15.86 -17.91 -4.50
C ALA A 522 -16.37 -19.04 -3.58
N PRO A 523 -15.83 -20.28 -3.61
CA PRO A 523 -16.30 -21.34 -2.72
C PRO A 523 -16.12 -21.02 -1.23
N GLN A 524 -15.07 -20.28 -0.87
CA GLN A 524 -14.83 -19.85 0.50
C GLN A 524 -15.87 -18.82 0.94
N LEU A 525 -16.19 -17.84 0.08
CA LEU A 525 -17.22 -16.82 0.35
C LEU A 525 -18.63 -17.41 0.35
N GLN A 526 -18.94 -18.35 -0.54
CA GLN A 526 -20.23 -19.02 -0.56
C GLN A 526 -20.49 -19.76 0.75
N ALA A 527 -19.53 -20.53 1.21
CA ALA A 527 -19.63 -21.26 2.48
C ALA A 527 -19.62 -20.33 3.71
N ALA A 528 -18.95 -19.19 3.63
CA ALA A 528 -18.89 -18.24 4.73
C ALA A 528 -20.12 -17.32 4.78
N CYS A 529 -20.61 -16.82 3.65
CA CYS A 529 -21.53 -15.70 3.55
C CYS A 529 -22.84 -16.01 2.83
N GLY A 530 -22.81 -16.68 1.69
CA GLY A 530 -24.02 -16.93 0.89
C GLY A 530 -23.74 -17.42 -0.51
N ASP A 531 -24.66 -18.18 -1.11
CA ASP A 531 -24.49 -18.82 -2.43
C ASP A 531 -24.39 -17.81 -3.58
N GLU A 532 -24.81 -16.57 -3.34
CA GLU A 532 -24.75 -15.46 -4.29
C GLU A 532 -23.31 -15.11 -4.72
N PHE A 533 -22.28 -15.43 -3.94
CA PHE A 533 -20.87 -15.08 -4.24
C PHE A 533 -20.23 -16.01 -5.26
N THR A 534 -20.80 -16.04 -6.47
CA THR A 534 -20.23 -16.73 -7.64
C THR A 534 -19.07 -15.92 -8.24
N VAL A 535 -18.30 -16.53 -9.14
CA VAL A 535 -17.22 -15.84 -9.87
C VAL A 535 -17.76 -14.63 -10.64
N GLU A 536 -18.91 -14.77 -11.29
CA GLU A 536 -19.56 -13.69 -12.03
C GLU A 536 -20.00 -12.54 -11.10
N ASN A 537 -20.62 -12.87 -9.97
CA ASN A 537 -21.03 -11.87 -8.98
C ASN A 537 -19.82 -11.14 -8.40
N LEU A 538 -18.75 -11.85 -8.05
CA LEU A 538 -17.51 -11.26 -7.55
C LEU A 538 -16.83 -10.33 -8.57
N THR A 539 -16.87 -10.68 -9.85
CA THR A 539 -16.38 -9.81 -10.94
C THR A 539 -17.22 -8.54 -11.02
N THR A 540 -18.54 -8.64 -10.93
CA THR A 540 -19.45 -7.49 -10.91
C THR A 540 -19.25 -6.62 -9.68
N ILE A 541 -19.04 -7.22 -8.51
CA ILE A 541 -18.69 -6.48 -7.28
C ILE A 541 -17.39 -5.71 -7.46
N GLY A 542 -16.35 -6.33 -8.01
CA GLY A 542 -15.07 -5.68 -8.30
C GLY A 542 -15.21 -4.49 -9.25
N GLU A 543 -15.96 -4.66 -10.34
CA GLU A 543 -16.26 -3.59 -11.30
C GLU A 543 -17.06 -2.45 -10.64
N ARG A 544 -18.05 -2.78 -9.82
CA ARG A 544 -18.84 -1.79 -9.05
C ARG A 544 -17.97 -0.96 -8.12
N ILE A 545 -17.09 -1.61 -7.35
CA ILE A 545 -16.16 -0.93 -6.44
C ILE A 545 -15.24 0.01 -7.21
N TRP A 546 -14.66 -0.45 -8.32
CA TRP A 546 -13.76 0.37 -9.14
C TRP A 546 -14.47 1.62 -9.68
N ASN A 547 -15.69 1.46 -10.18
CA ASN A 547 -16.47 2.57 -10.70
C ASN A 547 -16.98 3.52 -9.60
N MET A 548 -17.32 3.02 -8.41
CA MET A 548 -17.66 3.84 -7.25
C MET A 548 -16.47 4.73 -6.82
N GLU A 549 -15.26 4.17 -6.77
CA GLU A 549 -14.04 4.95 -6.51
C GLU A 549 -13.80 6.02 -7.59
N ARG A 550 -14.03 5.66 -8.87
CA ARG A 550 -13.92 6.62 -9.97
C ARG A 550 -14.95 7.74 -9.85
N ASP A 551 -16.20 7.43 -9.55
CA ASP A 551 -17.26 8.41 -9.34
C ASP A 551 -16.93 9.39 -8.20
N PHE A 552 -16.42 8.89 -7.09
CA PHE A 552 -15.93 9.75 -6.01
C PHE A 552 -14.85 10.73 -6.49
N ASN A 553 -13.87 10.23 -7.24
CA ASN A 553 -12.82 11.09 -7.79
C ASN A 553 -13.36 12.11 -8.80
N ASN A 554 -14.32 11.73 -9.65
CA ASN A 554 -14.95 12.68 -10.56
C ASN A 554 -15.66 13.81 -9.77
N ARG A 555 -16.37 13.47 -8.70
CA ARG A 555 -17.00 14.48 -7.80
C ARG A 555 -15.95 15.33 -7.07
N ALA A 556 -14.76 14.79 -6.81
CA ALA A 556 -13.63 15.53 -6.25
C ALA A 556 -12.94 16.44 -7.28
N GLY A 557 -13.30 16.36 -8.56
CA GLY A 557 -12.81 17.21 -9.64
C GLY A 557 -11.81 16.53 -10.61
N PHE A 558 -11.53 15.23 -10.46
CA PHE A 558 -10.68 14.49 -11.39
C PHE A 558 -11.39 14.19 -12.71
N THR A 559 -10.65 14.26 -13.81
CA THR A 559 -11.12 14.02 -15.18
C THR A 559 -10.14 13.14 -15.95
N SER A 560 -10.38 12.94 -17.25
CA SER A 560 -9.43 12.27 -18.16
C SER A 560 -8.05 12.94 -18.22
N LYS A 561 -7.95 14.24 -17.92
CA LYS A 561 -6.69 14.99 -17.87
C LYS A 561 -5.74 14.51 -16.77
N ASP A 562 -6.27 13.83 -15.77
CA ASP A 562 -5.52 13.27 -14.65
C ASP A 562 -5.08 11.81 -14.90
N ASP A 563 -5.63 11.17 -15.93
CA ASP A 563 -5.28 9.81 -16.35
C ASP A 563 -4.12 9.87 -17.37
N LYS A 564 -2.98 10.37 -16.93
CA LYS A 564 -1.79 10.62 -17.73
C LYS A 564 -0.54 10.04 -17.07
N LEU A 565 0.49 9.82 -17.90
CA LEU A 565 1.83 9.50 -17.44
C LEU A 565 2.74 10.74 -17.56
N PRO A 566 3.83 10.84 -16.76
CA PRO A 566 4.82 11.89 -16.92
C PRO A 566 5.40 11.93 -18.33
N LYS A 567 5.77 13.14 -18.78
CA LYS A 567 6.33 13.37 -20.11
C LYS A 567 7.50 12.44 -20.42
N ARG A 568 8.37 12.17 -19.43
CA ARG A 568 9.51 11.25 -19.57
C ARG A 568 9.11 9.89 -20.12
N LEU A 569 8.03 9.29 -19.62
CA LEU A 569 7.57 7.98 -20.06
C LEU A 569 6.92 8.01 -21.46
N MET A 570 6.40 9.15 -21.86
CA MET A 570 5.70 9.33 -23.14
C MET A 570 6.65 9.71 -24.30
N THR A 571 7.79 10.34 -24.00
CA THR A 571 8.65 10.96 -25.04
C THR A 571 10.12 10.52 -24.98
N GLU A 572 10.61 10.04 -23.84
CA GLU A 572 11.99 9.57 -23.71
C GLU A 572 12.05 8.05 -23.82
N ALA A 573 12.63 7.55 -24.90
CA ALA A 573 12.74 6.12 -25.13
C ALA A 573 13.64 5.43 -24.09
N ALA A 574 13.28 4.20 -23.71
CA ALA A 574 14.13 3.34 -22.89
C ALA A 574 15.49 3.12 -23.58
N LYS A 575 16.60 3.29 -22.83
CA LYS A 575 17.95 3.34 -23.40
C LYS A 575 18.63 1.99 -23.51
N THR A 576 18.24 1.05 -22.65
CA THR A 576 18.90 -0.25 -22.49
C THR A 576 17.90 -1.40 -22.40
N GLY A 577 18.40 -2.64 -22.35
CA GLY A 577 17.60 -3.84 -22.15
C GLY A 577 16.74 -4.25 -23.33
N PRO A 578 15.90 -5.29 -23.16
CA PRO A 578 14.98 -5.79 -24.19
C PRO A 578 13.98 -4.74 -24.70
N GLY A 579 13.59 -3.80 -23.84
CA GLY A 579 12.67 -2.69 -24.18
C GLY A 579 13.34 -1.45 -24.77
N LYS A 580 14.62 -1.51 -25.18
CA LYS A 580 15.33 -0.37 -25.77
C LYS A 580 14.57 0.23 -26.96
N GLY A 581 14.38 1.54 -26.94
CA GLY A 581 13.63 2.28 -27.95
C GLY A 581 12.14 2.44 -27.66
N SER A 582 11.60 1.75 -26.64
CA SER A 582 10.19 1.83 -26.28
C SER A 582 9.84 3.11 -25.53
N ILE A 583 8.64 3.63 -25.81
CA ILE A 583 7.92 4.66 -25.04
C ILE A 583 6.55 4.10 -24.63
N SER A 584 5.87 4.76 -23.71
CA SER A 584 4.53 4.35 -23.35
C SER A 584 3.53 4.59 -24.49
N GLY A 585 2.73 3.57 -24.79
CA GLY A 585 1.62 3.64 -25.75
C GLY A 585 0.28 4.02 -25.11
N LEU A 586 0.27 4.77 -24.00
CA LEU A 586 -0.94 5.12 -23.26
C LEU A 586 -2.05 5.68 -24.15
N ASP A 587 -1.72 6.61 -25.04
CA ASP A 587 -2.69 7.29 -25.92
C ASP A 587 -3.43 6.31 -26.86
N LYS A 588 -2.83 5.16 -27.18
CA LYS A 588 -3.45 4.10 -27.99
C LYS A 588 -4.39 3.22 -27.16
N MET A 589 -4.13 3.07 -25.87
CA MET A 589 -4.85 2.14 -24.98
C MET A 589 -6.00 2.82 -24.23
N LEU A 590 -5.86 4.10 -23.90
CA LEU A 590 -6.79 4.80 -23.02
C LEU A 590 -8.22 4.90 -23.58
N PRO A 591 -8.47 5.18 -24.87
CA PRO A 591 -9.81 5.22 -25.43
C PRO A 591 -10.56 3.88 -25.31
N GLU A 592 -9.92 2.76 -25.70
CA GLU A 592 -10.49 1.42 -25.56
C GLU A 592 -10.78 1.07 -24.09
N TYR A 593 -9.87 1.46 -23.18
CA TYR A 593 -10.08 1.25 -21.75
C TYR A 593 -11.33 1.98 -21.24
N TYR A 594 -11.55 3.23 -21.66
CA TYR A 594 -12.75 4.00 -21.30
C TYR A 594 -14.03 3.36 -21.84
N ASP A 595 -14.03 2.89 -23.07
CA ASP A 595 -15.17 2.18 -23.64
C ASP A 595 -15.49 0.89 -22.87
N LEU A 596 -14.47 0.09 -22.54
CA LEU A 596 -14.62 -1.12 -21.72
C LEU A 596 -15.12 -0.85 -20.30
N ARG A 597 -14.80 0.33 -19.74
CA ARG A 597 -15.29 0.78 -18.42
C ARG A 597 -16.69 1.37 -18.48
N GLY A 598 -17.20 1.69 -19.67
CA GLY A 598 -18.42 2.45 -19.84
C GLY A 598 -18.31 3.89 -19.36
N TRP A 599 -17.14 4.50 -19.61
CA TRP A 599 -16.87 5.90 -19.34
C TRP A 599 -16.96 6.73 -20.62
N ASP A 600 -17.19 8.02 -20.49
CA ASP A 600 -17.11 8.96 -21.62
C ASP A 600 -15.67 9.46 -21.83
N HIS A 601 -15.46 10.34 -22.81
CA HIS A 601 -14.15 10.89 -23.16
C HIS A 601 -13.52 11.77 -22.05
N ASP A 602 -14.32 12.28 -21.12
CA ASP A 602 -13.84 13.01 -19.93
C ASP A 602 -13.57 12.09 -18.74
N GLY A 603 -13.74 10.77 -18.92
CA GLY A 603 -13.55 9.78 -17.88
C GLY A 603 -14.67 9.76 -16.84
N GLN A 604 -15.87 10.26 -17.20
CA GLN A 604 -17.06 10.20 -16.36
C GLN A 604 -17.83 8.90 -16.63
N LEU A 605 -18.47 8.35 -15.59
CA LEU A 605 -19.33 7.18 -15.77
C LEU A 605 -20.55 7.54 -16.62
N LYS A 606 -20.81 6.76 -17.68
CA LYS A 606 -22.05 6.85 -18.48
C LYS A 606 -23.27 6.42 -17.63
N SER A 607 -24.45 6.96 -17.92
CA SER A 607 -25.70 6.66 -17.19
C SER A 607 -26.03 5.18 -17.16
N ASP A 608 -25.86 4.49 -18.30
CA ASP A 608 -26.12 3.03 -18.41
C ASP A 608 -25.18 2.22 -17.51
N THR A 609 -23.92 2.65 -17.38
CA THR A 609 -22.97 2.01 -16.46
C THR A 609 -23.38 2.21 -15.00
N ARG A 610 -23.84 3.42 -14.63
CA ARG A 610 -24.37 3.69 -13.29
C ARG A 610 -25.57 2.80 -12.99
N THR A 611 -26.55 2.77 -13.89
CA THR A 611 -27.77 1.95 -13.72
C THR A 611 -27.43 0.48 -13.58
N ARG A 612 -26.59 -0.06 -14.46
CA ARG A 612 -26.19 -1.47 -14.44
C ARG A 612 -25.46 -1.88 -13.16
N LEU A 613 -24.64 -1.00 -12.60
CA LEU A 613 -23.86 -1.25 -11.39
C LEU A 613 -24.57 -0.84 -10.09
N GLY A 614 -25.71 -0.15 -10.17
CA GLY A 614 -26.43 0.35 -8.99
C GLY A 614 -25.68 1.47 -8.24
N LEU A 615 -25.06 2.40 -9.01
CA LEU A 615 -24.26 3.54 -8.50
C LEU A 615 -25.02 4.87 -8.64
#